data_3824049c3ff920c82e8dca7e76c7569d
#
_entry.id   3824049c3ff920c82e8dca7e76c7569d
#
_cell.length_a   1.000
_cell.length_b   1.000
_cell.length_c   1.000
_cell.angle_alpha   90.00
_cell.angle_beta   90.00
_cell.angle_gamma   90.00
#
_symmetry.space_group_name_H-M   'P 1'
#
loop_
_entity.id
_entity.type
_entity.pdbx_description
1 polymer ?
#
loop_
_entity_poly.entity_id
_entity_poly.type
_entity_poly.pdbx_seq_one_letter_code
_entity_poly.pdbx_strand_id
1 'polypeptide(L)' 'MTYTARDLEKIILADGWYYVRQVGSHRQYRHPSKPGITTIPWHPGDMPKGTVRSILHQAELK' A
#
# COMPACT_ATOMS: atom_id res chain seq x y z
N MET A 1 12.22 7.23 10.47
CA MET A 1 11.64 5.88 10.33
C MET A 1 11.44 5.54 8.87
N THR A 2 11.81 4.34 8.47
CA THR A 2 11.70 3.89 7.10
C THR A 2 10.68 2.77 6.99
N TYR A 3 10.12 2.60 5.81
CA TYR A 3 9.13 1.57 5.54
C TYR A 3 9.52 0.75 4.32
N THR A 4 9.33 -0.56 4.42
CA THR A 4 9.44 -1.44 3.25
C THR A 4 8.04 -1.65 2.67
N ALA A 5 7.96 -2.27 1.49
CA ALA A 5 6.66 -2.61 0.89
C ALA A 5 5.85 -3.49 1.85
N ARG A 6 6.51 -4.45 2.50
CA ARG A 6 5.84 -5.34 3.44
C ARG A 6 5.29 -4.59 4.65
N ASP A 7 6.02 -3.58 5.13
CA ASP A 7 5.53 -2.76 6.24
C ASP A 7 4.24 -2.04 5.87
N LEU A 8 4.21 -1.46 4.67
CA LEU A 8 3.02 -0.75 4.22
C LEU A 8 1.86 -1.70 4.00
N GLU A 9 2.12 -2.88 3.48
CA GLU A 9 1.08 -3.89 3.34
C GLU A 9 0.45 -4.20 4.70
N LYS A 10 1.27 -4.41 5.74
CA LYS A 10 0.75 -4.68 7.07
C LYS A 10 -0.15 -3.55 7.57
N ILE A 11 0.25 -2.32 7.31
CA ILE A 11 -0.51 -1.15 7.75
C ILE A 11 -1.87 -1.11 7.07
N ILE A 12 -1.91 -1.26 5.75
CA ILE A 12 -3.19 -1.16 5.05
C ILE A 12 -4.07 -2.39 5.28
N LEU A 13 -3.49 -3.58 5.43
CA LEU A 13 -4.28 -4.76 5.76
C LEU A 13 -4.95 -4.59 7.12
N ALA A 14 -4.27 -4.00 8.10
CA ALA A 14 -4.84 -3.74 9.41
C ALA A 14 -6.03 -2.79 9.34
N ASP A 15 -6.09 -1.94 8.33
CA ASP A 15 -7.19 -1.01 8.12
C ASP A 15 -8.35 -1.64 7.34
N GLY A 16 -8.19 -2.85 6.84
CA GLY A 16 -9.25 -3.54 6.12
C GLY A 16 -9.04 -3.68 4.62
N TRP A 17 -7.94 -3.13 4.10
CA TRP A 17 -7.61 -3.35 2.70
C TRP A 17 -7.25 -4.81 2.49
N TYR A 18 -7.57 -5.35 1.30
CA TYR A 18 -7.24 -6.73 0.99
C TYR A 18 -6.59 -6.82 -0.39
N TYR A 19 -5.70 -7.77 -0.53
CA TYR A 19 -4.95 -8.01 -1.75
C TYR A 19 -5.88 -8.51 -2.85
N VAL A 20 -5.75 -7.93 -4.05
CA VAL A 20 -6.53 -8.33 -5.21
C VAL A 20 -5.66 -9.03 -6.23
N ARG A 21 -4.58 -8.37 -6.67
CA ARG A 21 -3.70 -8.93 -7.68
C ARG A 21 -2.38 -8.20 -7.69
N GLN A 22 -1.42 -8.78 -8.40
CA GLN A 22 -0.15 -8.13 -8.67
C GLN A 22 0.04 -8.04 -10.17
N VAL A 23 0.34 -6.84 -10.67
CA VAL A 23 0.63 -6.59 -12.06
C VAL A 23 2.07 -6.11 -12.12
N GLY A 24 2.95 -6.93 -12.70
CA GLY A 24 4.38 -6.64 -12.65
C GLY A 24 4.84 -6.59 -11.20
N SER A 25 5.43 -5.48 -10.79
CA SER A 25 5.87 -5.27 -9.42
C SER A 25 4.88 -4.44 -8.61
N HIS A 26 3.66 -4.23 -9.10
CA HIS A 26 2.66 -3.42 -8.41
C HIS A 26 1.57 -4.31 -7.82
N ARG A 27 1.45 -4.32 -6.49
CA ARG A 27 0.37 -5.02 -5.80
C ARG A 27 -0.80 -4.09 -5.61
N GLN A 28 -2.00 -4.58 -5.93
CA GLN A 28 -3.22 -3.79 -5.87
C GLN A 28 -4.14 -4.33 -4.78
N TYR A 29 -4.72 -3.39 -4.02
CA TYR A 29 -5.58 -3.69 -2.88
C TYR A 29 -6.89 -2.92 -2.99
N ARG A 30 -7.95 -3.50 -2.44
CA ARG A 30 -9.25 -2.86 -2.33
C ARG A 30 -9.74 -2.90 -0.89
N HIS A 31 -10.75 -2.09 -0.61
CA HIS A 31 -11.33 -1.97 0.72
C HIS A 31 -12.84 -2.07 0.63
N PRO A 32 -13.51 -2.76 1.57
CA PRO A 32 -14.97 -2.93 1.49
C PRO A 32 -15.76 -1.63 1.64
N SER A 33 -15.21 -0.61 2.31
CA SER A 33 -15.93 0.64 2.52
C SER A 33 -15.21 1.88 2.02
N LYS A 34 -13.96 1.76 1.58
CA LYS A 34 -13.21 2.89 1.02
C LYS A 34 -13.12 2.72 -0.49
N PRO A 35 -13.36 3.77 -1.29
CA PRO A 35 -13.33 3.65 -2.74
C PRO A 35 -11.90 3.57 -3.29
N GLY A 36 -11.80 3.12 -4.53
CA GLY A 36 -10.55 3.14 -5.26
C GLY A 36 -9.67 1.94 -4.97
N ILE A 37 -8.45 2.04 -5.46
CA ILE A 37 -7.45 0.98 -5.35
C ILE A 37 -6.21 1.59 -4.73
N THR A 38 -5.59 0.88 -3.78
CA THR A 38 -4.29 1.24 -3.26
C THR A 38 -3.25 0.36 -3.95
N THR A 39 -2.21 0.97 -4.50
CA THR A 39 -1.15 0.27 -5.19
C THR A 39 0.16 0.42 -4.43
N ILE A 40 0.80 -0.70 -4.12
CA ILE A 40 2.11 -0.70 -3.47
C ILE A 40 3.14 -1.23 -4.47
N PRO A 41 4.14 -0.42 -4.84
CA PRO A 41 5.26 -0.92 -5.64
C PRO A 41 6.04 -1.95 -4.82
N TRP A 42 6.10 -3.18 -5.31
CA TRP A 42 6.68 -4.28 -4.54
C TRP A 42 8.15 -4.45 -4.90
N HIS A 43 9.00 -3.66 -4.24
CA HIS A 43 10.44 -3.69 -4.44
C HIS A 43 11.13 -4.00 -3.12
N PRO A 44 12.31 -4.63 -3.16
CA PRO A 44 13.07 -4.84 -1.92
C PRO A 44 13.62 -3.52 -1.39
N GLY A 45 13.87 -3.48 -0.10
CA GLY A 45 14.47 -2.32 0.54
C GLY A 45 13.46 -1.27 0.97
N ASP A 46 13.99 -0.15 1.46
CA ASP A 46 13.16 0.93 1.98
C ASP A 46 12.54 1.74 0.86
N MET A 47 11.33 2.20 1.09
CA MET A 47 10.63 3.05 0.14
C MET A 47 10.95 4.52 0.36
N PRO A 48 11.02 5.32 -0.72
CA PRO A 48 11.14 6.77 -0.57
C PRO A 48 9.95 7.34 0.20
N LYS A 49 10.20 8.41 0.95
CA LYS A 49 9.16 9.04 1.78
C LYS A 49 7.95 9.48 0.95
N GLY A 50 8.18 10.01 -0.24
CA GLY A 50 7.08 10.44 -1.10
C GLY A 50 6.20 9.28 -1.52
N THR A 51 6.80 8.12 -1.80
CA THR A 51 6.06 6.93 -2.16
C THR A 51 5.23 6.43 -0.97
N VAL A 52 5.82 6.41 0.22
CA VAL A 52 5.11 6.04 1.45
C VAL A 52 3.90 6.93 1.66
N ARG A 53 4.10 8.25 1.55
CA ARG A 53 3.02 9.21 1.74
C ARG A 53 1.92 9.01 0.70
N SER A 54 2.28 8.76 -0.54
CA SER A 54 1.32 8.53 -1.62
C SER A 54 0.47 7.29 -1.33
N ILE A 55 1.09 6.21 -0.88
CA ILE A 55 0.38 4.98 -0.57
C ILE A 55 -0.60 5.19 0.58
N LEU A 56 -0.15 5.83 1.65
CA LEU A 56 -1.02 6.10 2.79
C LEU A 56 -2.18 7.01 2.40
N HIS A 57 -1.94 7.95 1.51
CA HIS A 57 -2.98 8.82 1.00
C HIS A 57 -4.00 8.03 0.18
N GLN A 58 -3.54 7.14 -0.71
CA GLN A 58 -4.43 6.28 -1.49
C GLN A 58 -5.31 5.44 -0.57
N ALA A 59 -4.74 4.94 0.52
CA ALA A 59 -5.45 4.10 1.48
C ALA A 59 -6.30 4.90 2.45
N GLU A 60 -6.35 6.23 2.30
CA GLU A 60 -7.07 7.13 3.20
C GLU A 60 -6.57 7.00 4.63
N LEU A 61 -5.28 6.80 4.76
CA LEU A 61 -4.56 6.83 6.03
C LEU A 61 -3.57 7.98 5.95
N LYS A 62 -3.46 8.74 6.94
CA LYS A 62 -2.57 9.90 6.85
C LYS A 62 -1.12 9.56 7.01
#